data_50a624e6f91346abd9fc41c52162aaef
#
_entry.id   50a624e6f91346abd9fc41c52162aaef
#
_cell.length_a   1.000
_cell.length_b   1.000
_cell.length_c   1.000
_cell.angle_alpha   90.00
_cell.angle_beta   90.00
_cell.angle_gamma   90.00
#
_symmetry.space_group_name_H-M   'P 1'
#
loop_
_entity.id
_entity.type
_entity.pdbx_description
1 polymer ?
#
loop_
_entity_poly.entity_id
_entity_poly.type
_entity_poly.pdbx_seq_one_letter_code
_entity_poly.pdbx_strand_id
1 'polypeptide(L)'
;MGKNYVDIERDNGETLRYRKHVNGRGLIAHGAKVHASALIEAGAYVEPGAQVAAGARVLRGAWIESNAAIGPEAVIEEHAHIGEGAVVGSGARIGVRATVGDRARVAVGAKIRDDEIVGDGQIVATDKRGLRLAA
;
A
#
# COMPACT_ATOMS: atom_id res chain seq x y z
N MET A 1 14.35 22.76 14.34
CA MET A 1 13.40 22.18 13.41
C MET A 1 13.78 20.74 13.09
N GLY A 2 12.86 19.86 13.23
CA GLY A 2 13.09 18.46 12.89
C GLY A 2 13.22 18.27 11.39
N LYS A 3 14.08 17.36 10.99
CA LYS A 3 14.16 16.96 9.59
C LYS A 3 12.97 16.07 9.24
N ASN A 4 12.30 16.38 8.12
CA ASN A 4 11.23 15.55 7.61
C ASN A 4 11.71 14.43 6.70
N TYR A 5 13.03 14.23 6.60
CA TYR A 5 13.66 13.26 5.73
C TYR A 5 14.38 12.20 6.52
N VAL A 6 14.38 10.98 6.01
CA VAL A 6 15.16 9.87 6.52
C VAL A 6 15.86 9.22 5.34
N ASP A 7 17.19 9.07 5.43
CA ASP A 7 17.95 8.38 4.38
C ASP A 7 18.21 6.95 4.86
N ILE A 8 17.80 5.98 4.04
CA ILE A 8 17.94 4.56 4.37
C ILE A 8 18.84 3.91 3.32
N GLU A 9 19.94 3.30 3.79
CA GLU A 9 20.84 2.53 2.93
C GLU A 9 20.28 1.12 2.74
N ARG A 10 20.22 0.69 1.49
CA ARG A 10 19.77 -0.65 1.13
C ARG A 10 20.94 -1.62 1.09
N ASP A 11 20.64 -2.92 1.09
CA ASP A 11 21.62 -3.99 1.04
C ASP A 11 22.53 -3.90 -0.17
N ASN A 12 22.05 -3.33 -1.27
CA ASN A 12 22.86 -3.13 -2.49
C ASN A 12 23.74 -1.88 -2.44
N GLY A 13 23.82 -1.19 -1.31
CA GLY A 13 24.60 0.04 -1.15
C GLY A 13 23.88 1.30 -1.61
N GLU A 14 22.69 1.17 -2.19
CA GLU A 14 21.90 2.31 -2.63
C GLU A 14 21.25 2.99 -1.43
N THR A 15 21.27 4.34 -1.41
CA THR A 15 20.60 5.13 -0.36
C THR A 15 19.33 5.72 -0.92
N LEU A 16 18.21 5.43 -0.26
CA LEU A 16 16.92 6.02 -0.60
C LEU A 16 16.55 7.08 0.44
N ARG A 17 16.04 8.19 -0.05
CA ARG A 17 15.52 9.24 0.81
C ARG A 17 14.01 9.10 0.95
N TYR A 18 13.55 9.10 2.19
CA TYR A 18 12.13 9.09 2.53
C TYR A 18 11.78 10.39 3.22
N ARG A 19 10.56 10.85 3.01
CA ARG A 19 10.00 11.96 3.78
C ARG A 19 8.87 11.45 4.66
N LYS A 20 8.64 12.14 5.77
CA LYS A 20 7.49 11.84 6.63
C LYS A 20 6.25 12.47 6.03
N HIS A 21 5.21 11.66 5.85
CA HIS A 21 3.97 12.16 5.26
C HIS A 21 3.24 13.11 6.22
N VAL A 22 2.64 14.15 5.67
CA VAL A 22 1.94 15.19 6.45
C VAL A 22 0.81 14.59 7.28
N ASN A 23 0.11 13.58 6.79
CA ASN A 23 -0.99 12.92 7.48
C ASN A 23 -0.55 11.53 7.96
N GLY A 24 -0.18 11.41 9.24
CA GLY A 24 0.18 10.14 9.87
C GLY A 24 1.67 9.91 10.09
N ARG A 25 2.54 10.61 9.37
CA ARG A 25 3.99 10.59 9.52
C ARG A 25 4.69 9.28 9.10
N GLY A 26 4.02 8.48 8.29
CA GLY A 26 4.66 7.34 7.65
C GLY A 26 5.70 7.78 6.63
N LEU A 27 6.56 6.86 6.22
CA LEU A 27 7.69 7.19 5.35
C LEU A 27 7.33 6.98 3.88
N ILE A 28 7.52 8.04 3.09
CA ILE A 28 7.24 8.04 1.65
C ILE A 28 8.56 8.23 0.91
N ALA A 29 8.92 7.26 0.06
CA ALA A 29 10.14 7.35 -0.71
C ALA A 29 10.07 8.47 -1.75
N HIS A 30 11.22 9.05 -2.06
CA HIS A 30 11.32 9.97 -3.19
C HIS A 30 10.82 9.26 -4.45
N GLY A 31 9.98 9.93 -5.21
CA GLY A 31 9.38 9.36 -6.43
C GLY A 31 8.01 8.70 -6.22
N ALA A 32 7.58 8.50 -4.98
CA ALA A 32 6.22 8.05 -4.71
C ALA A 32 5.25 9.22 -4.73
N LYS A 33 4.00 8.96 -5.12
CA LYS A 33 2.95 9.98 -5.14
C LYS A 33 1.87 9.60 -4.15
N VAL A 34 1.74 10.38 -3.09
CA VAL A 34 0.75 10.13 -2.05
C VAL A 34 -0.11 11.36 -1.88
N HIS A 35 -1.42 11.20 -2.04
CA HIS A 35 -2.35 12.32 -1.87
C HIS A 35 -2.28 12.84 -0.43
N ALA A 36 -2.38 14.16 -0.25
CA ALA A 36 -2.27 14.78 1.07
C ALA A 36 -3.32 14.26 2.05
N SER A 37 -4.51 13.89 1.57
CA SER A 37 -5.58 13.36 2.42
C SER A 37 -5.39 11.89 2.82
N ALA A 38 -4.50 11.16 2.15
CA ALA A 38 -4.25 9.77 2.51
C ALA A 38 -3.54 9.70 3.85
N LEU A 39 -3.92 8.73 4.67
CA LEU A 39 -3.25 8.47 5.95
C LEU A 39 -2.14 7.45 5.73
N ILE A 40 -0.91 7.81 6.05
CA ILE A 40 0.20 6.85 6.10
C ILE A 40 0.73 6.89 7.52
N GLU A 41 0.41 5.87 8.31
CA GLU A 41 0.80 5.85 9.72
C GLU A 41 2.30 5.70 9.90
N ALA A 42 2.81 6.23 11.01
CA ALA A 42 4.21 6.03 11.38
C ALA A 42 4.51 4.52 11.45
N GLY A 43 5.65 4.11 10.89
CA GLY A 43 6.01 2.70 10.77
C GLY A 43 5.59 2.05 9.45
N ALA A 44 4.77 2.73 8.64
CA ALA A 44 4.46 2.26 7.29
C ALA A 44 5.44 2.85 6.27
N TYR A 45 5.65 2.14 5.18
CA TYR A 45 6.56 2.55 4.12
C TYR A 45 5.87 2.52 2.77
N VAL A 46 6.09 3.58 1.97
CA VAL A 46 5.65 3.66 0.58
C VAL A 46 6.89 3.82 -0.29
N GLU A 47 7.14 2.85 -1.16
CA GLU A 47 8.38 2.77 -1.95
C GLU A 47 8.33 3.60 -3.23
N PRO A 48 9.48 3.78 -3.92
CA PRO A 48 9.53 4.63 -5.12
C PRO A 48 8.53 4.20 -6.19
N GLY A 49 7.90 5.18 -6.81
CA GLY A 49 6.96 4.94 -7.90
C GLY A 49 5.57 4.50 -7.48
N ALA A 50 5.37 4.16 -6.21
CA ALA A 50 4.04 3.79 -5.73
C ALA A 50 3.12 5.01 -5.69
N GLN A 51 1.82 4.77 -5.83
CA GLN A 51 0.81 5.82 -5.81
C GLN A 51 -0.25 5.46 -4.77
N VAL A 52 -0.59 6.42 -3.93
CA VAL A 52 -1.64 6.26 -2.92
C VAL A 52 -2.64 7.39 -3.10
N ALA A 53 -3.88 7.03 -3.43
CA ALA A 53 -4.91 7.99 -3.80
C ALA A 53 -5.61 8.60 -2.59
N ALA A 54 -6.47 9.58 -2.87
CA ALA A 54 -7.19 10.34 -1.84
C ALA A 54 -7.97 9.43 -0.88
N GLY A 55 -7.92 9.74 0.39
CA GLY A 55 -8.68 9.03 1.42
C GLY A 55 -8.22 7.62 1.75
N ALA A 56 -7.21 7.12 1.06
CA ALA A 56 -6.68 5.79 1.38
C ALA A 56 -6.00 5.82 2.75
N ARG A 57 -5.97 4.65 3.41
CA ARG A 57 -5.39 4.54 4.75
C ARG A 57 -4.38 3.39 4.74
N VAL A 58 -3.14 3.70 5.04
CA VAL A 58 -2.06 2.72 5.14
C VAL A 58 -1.59 2.69 6.59
N LEU A 59 -1.87 1.59 7.27
CA LEU A 59 -1.70 1.53 8.71
C LEU A 59 -0.30 1.05 9.09
N ARG A 60 0.00 1.14 10.38
CA ARG A 60 1.35 0.89 10.90
C ARG A 60 1.93 -0.44 10.43
N GLY A 61 3.18 -0.41 10.03
CA GLY A 61 3.91 -1.61 9.61
C GLY A 61 3.58 -2.10 8.21
N ALA A 62 2.60 -1.48 7.53
CA ALA A 62 2.30 -1.86 6.15
C ALA A 62 3.42 -1.42 5.23
N TRP A 63 3.62 -2.20 4.18
CA TRP A 63 4.69 -1.96 3.21
C TRP A 63 4.10 -1.97 1.80
N ILE A 64 4.16 -0.81 1.15
CA ILE A 64 3.69 -0.62 -0.23
C ILE A 64 4.92 -0.60 -1.12
N GLU A 65 5.12 -1.64 -1.91
CA GLU A 65 6.32 -1.76 -2.74
C GLU A 65 6.27 -0.87 -3.98
N SER A 66 7.39 -0.82 -4.67
CA SER A 66 7.57 0.07 -5.82
C SER A 66 6.49 -0.14 -6.86
N ASN A 67 6.01 0.96 -7.42
CA ASN A 67 5.05 0.99 -8.52
C ASN A 67 3.67 0.39 -8.19
N ALA A 68 3.40 0.07 -6.93
CA ALA A 68 2.06 -0.35 -6.52
C ALA A 68 1.10 0.83 -6.57
N ALA A 69 -0.18 0.57 -6.81
CA ALA A 69 -1.21 1.60 -6.85
C ALA A 69 -2.32 1.27 -5.85
N ILE A 70 -2.57 2.18 -4.92
CA ILE A 70 -3.61 2.06 -3.91
C ILE A 70 -4.72 3.04 -4.25
N GLY A 71 -5.91 2.52 -4.55
CA GLY A 71 -7.05 3.33 -4.96
C GLY A 71 -7.64 4.19 -3.85
N PRO A 72 -8.53 5.14 -4.23
CA PRO A 72 -9.18 6.01 -3.24
C PRO A 72 -9.93 5.22 -2.20
N GLU A 73 -9.88 5.67 -0.96
CA GLU A 73 -10.59 5.09 0.18
C GLU A 73 -10.24 3.64 0.48
N ALA A 74 -9.21 3.06 -0.14
CA ALA A 74 -8.76 1.72 0.18
C ALA A 74 -8.09 1.71 1.55
N VAL A 75 -8.18 0.59 2.26
CA VAL A 75 -7.59 0.43 3.58
C VAL A 75 -6.57 -0.70 3.55
N ILE A 76 -5.34 -0.38 3.86
CA ILE A 76 -4.26 -1.36 4.00
C ILE A 76 -3.99 -1.49 5.49
N GLU A 77 -4.40 -2.62 6.07
CA GLU A 77 -4.31 -2.84 7.51
C GLU A 77 -2.87 -3.04 7.98
N GLU A 78 -2.69 -3.10 9.30
CA GLU A 78 -1.36 -3.19 9.90
C GLU A 78 -0.56 -4.38 9.38
N HIS A 79 0.71 -4.13 9.07
CA HIS A 79 1.67 -5.15 8.64
C HIS A 79 1.31 -5.85 7.34
N ALA A 80 0.35 -5.33 6.58
CA ALA A 80 0.05 -5.88 5.26
C ALA A 80 1.15 -5.52 4.27
N HIS A 81 1.36 -6.38 3.29
CA HIS A 81 2.38 -6.21 2.27
C HIS A 81 1.73 -6.15 0.90
N ILE A 82 1.97 -5.06 0.19
CA ILE A 82 1.47 -4.89 -1.18
C ILE A 82 2.67 -4.98 -2.11
N GLY A 83 2.68 -5.99 -2.96
CA GLY A 83 3.80 -6.29 -3.83
C GLY A 83 4.03 -5.29 -4.94
N GLU A 84 5.17 -5.43 -5.59
CA GLU A 84 5.58 -4.53 -6.67
C GLU A 84 4.56 -4.55 -7.81
N GLY A 85 4.14 -3.37 -8.25
CA GLY A 85 3.20 -3.24 -9.36
C GLY A 85 1.78 -3.72 -9.07
N ALA A 86 1.47 -4.11 -7.83
CA ALA A 86 0.12 -4.55 -7.48
C ALA A 86 -0.85 -3.39 -7.50
N VAL A 87 -2.12 -3.67 -7.78
CA VAL A 87 -3.18 -2.66 -7.83
C VAL A 87 -4.27 -3.04 -6.84
N VAL A 88 -4.55 -2.12 -5.91
CA VAL A 88 -5.64 -2.27 -4.94
C VAL A 88 -6.74 -1.28 -5.32
N GLY A 89 -7.92 -1.79 -5.63
CA GLY A 89 -9.03 -0.97 -6.11
C GLY A 89 -9.63 -0.07 -5.05
N SER A 90 -10.39 0.92 -5.49
CA SER A 90 -11.07 1.87 -4.61
C SER A 90 -11.89 1.14 -3.55
N GLY A 91 -11.79 1.58 -2.31
CA GLY A 91 -12.58 1.04 -1.21
C GLY A 91 -12.26 -0.39 -0.80
N ALA A 92 -11.28 -1.02 -1.43
CA ALA A 92 -10.88 -2.39 -1.05
C ALA A 92 -10.19 -2.38 0.31
N ARG A 93 -10.29 -3.49 1.02
CA ARG A 93 -9.64 -3.65 2.32
C ARG A 93 -8.67 -4.83 2.28
N ILE A 94 -7.43 -4.57 2.64
CA ILE A 94 -6.40 -5.61 2.76
C ILE A 94 -6.18 -5.84 4.25
N GLY A 95 -6.47 -7.06 4.70
CA GLY A 95 -6.46 -7.40 6.12
C GLY A 95 -5.09 -7.37 6.78
N VAL A 96 -5.10 -7.49 8.10
CA VAL A 96 -3.87 -7.45 8.91
C VAL A 96 -2.95 -8.59 8.48
N ARG A 97 -1.67 -8.27 8.24
CA ARG A 97 -0.64 -9.21 7.80
C ARG A 97 -0.96 -9.94 6.49
N ALA A 98 -1.93 -9.47 5.74
CA ALA A 98 -2.21 -10.05 4.42
C ALA A 98 -1.12 -9.66 3.43
N THR A 99 -0.92 -10.50 2.42
CA THR A 99 0.05 -10.25 1.36
C THR A 99 -0.66 -10.21 0.01
N VAL A 100 -0.46 -9.12 -0.72
CA VAL A 100 -0.89 -9.01 -2.11
C VAL A 100 0.37 -9.13 -2.96
N GLY A 101 0.44 -10.19 -3.76
CA GLY A 101 1.64 -10.50 -4.54
C GLY A 101 1.95 -9.48 -5.62
N ASP A 102 3.13 -9.63 -6.21
CA ASP A 102 3.58 -8.73 -7.26
C ASP A 102 2.62 -8.76 -8.44
N ARG A 103 2.25 -7.59 -8.95
CA ARG A 103 1.35 -7.42 -10.09
C ARG A 103 -0.04 -8.03 -9.89
N ALA A 104 -0.39 -8.42 -8.67
CA ALA A 104 -1.74 -8.89 -8.36
C ALA A 104 -2.72 -7.71 -8.42
N ARG A 105 -3.99 -8.01 -8.67
CA ARG A 105 -5.03 -6.99 -8.75
C ARG A 105 -6.17 -7.33 -7.81
N VAL A 106 -6.53 -6.39 -6.97
CA VAL A 106 -7.66 -6.52 -6.05
C VAL A 106 -8.75 -5.55 -6.49
N ALA A 107 -9.92 -6.06 -6.80
CA ALA A 107 -11.02 -5.27 -7.36
C ALA A 107 -11.56 -4.25 -6.37
N VAL A 108 -12.27 -3.27 -6.92
CA VAL A 108 -13.00 -2.25 -6.13
C VAL A 108 -13.86 -2.93 -5.08
N GLY A 109 -13.75 -2.50 -3.83
CA GLY A 109 -14.56 -2.99 -2.72
C GLY A 109 -14.25 -4.40 -2.23
N ALA A 110 -13.28 -5.10 -2.83
CA ALA A 110 -12.95 -6.45 -2.40
C ALA A 110 -12.30 -6.45 -1.02
N LYS A 111 -12.51 -7.54 -0.29
CA LYS A 111 -11.92 -7.70 1.05
C LYS A 111 -10.97 -8.88 1.04
N ILE A 112 -9.74 -8.63 1.41
CA ILE A 112 -8.73 -9.66 1.63
C ILE A 112 -8.65 -9.87 3.13
N ARG A 113 -8.80 -11.12 3.57
CA ARG A 113 -8.84 -11.45 4.99
C ARG A 113 -7.47 -11.30 5.65
N ASP A 114 -7.47 -11.19 6.98
CA ASP A 114 -6.23 -11.18 7.74
C ASP A 114 -5.41 -12.42 7.39
N ASP A 115 -4.10 -12.26 7.28
CA ASP A 115 -3.14 -13.32 6.98
C ASP A 115 -3.32 -13.99 5.61
N GLU A 116 -4.25 -13.53 4.81
CA GLU A 116 -4.50 -14.12 3.48
C GLU A 116 -3.36 -13.76 2.52
N ILE A 117 -3.02 -14.68 1.63
CA ILE A 117 -2.01 -14.48 0.59
C ILE A 117 -2.69 -14.50 -0.76
N VAL A 118 -2.60 -13.37 -1.47
CA VAL A 118 -2.98 -13.26 -2.88
C VAL A 118 -1.70 -13.44 -3.68
N GLY A 119 -1.63 -14.46 -4.51
CA GLY A 119 -0.42 -14.79 -5.26
C GLY A 119 -0.07 -13.76 -6.33
N ASP A 120 1.17 -13.83 -6.80
CA ASP A 120 1.65 -12.93 -7.85
C ASP A 120 0.78 -13.03 -9.09
N GLY A 121 0.40 -11.88 -9.65
CA GLY A 121 -0.43 -11.80 -10.84
C GLY A 121 -1.88 -12.25 -10.66
N GLN A 122 -2.27 -12.67 -9.47
CA GLN A 122 -3.63 -13.13 -9.21
C GLN A 122 -4.62 -11.95 -9.27
N ILE A 123 -5.82 -12.23 -9.79
CA ILE A 123 -6.89 -11.23 -9.82
C ILE A 123 -7.97 -11.66 -8.83
N VAL A 124 -8.27 -10.77 -7.88
CA VAL A 124 -9.39 -10.95 -6.95
C VAL A 124 -10.52 -10.06 -7.43
N ALA A 125 -11.58 -10.67 -7.96
CA ALA A 125 -12.72 -9.97 -8.52
C ALA A 125 -13.91 -9.97 -7.57
N THR A 126 -14.84 -9.04 -7.80
CA THR A 126 -16.10 -8.96 -7.06
C THR A 126 -17.27 -8.99 -8.03
N ASP A 127 -18.45 -9.41 -7.52
CA ASP A 127 -19.69 -9.35 -8.28
C ASP A 127 -20.32 -7.95 -8.20
N LYS A 128 -21.51 -7.78 -8.80
CA LYS A 128 -22.22 -6.49 -8.82
C LYS A 128 -22.56 -5.97 -7.42
N ARG A 129 -22.64 -6.84 -6.43
CA ARG A 129 -22.93 -6.47 -5.05
C ARG A 129 -21.68 -6.13 -4.26
N GLY A 130 -20.49 -6.26 -4.87
CA GLY A 130 -19.22 -6.08 -4.19
C GLY A 130 -18.76 -7.33 -3.45
N LEU A 131 -19.41 -8.47 -3.63
CA LEU A 131 -18.98 -9.72 -3.02
C LEU A 131 -17.87 -10.36 -3.86
N ARG A 132 -16.87 -10.90 -3.17
CA ARG A 132 -15.73 -11.52 -3.81
C ARG A 132 -16.16 -12.77 -4.57
N LEU A 133 -15.71 -12.87 -5.83
CA LEU A 133 -15.98 -14.05 -6.64
C LEU A 133 -15.05 -15.19 -6.24
N ALA A 134 -15.58 -16.41 -6.29
CA ALA A 134 -14.77 -17.60 -6.08
C ALA A 134 -13.78 -17.75 -7.24
N ALA A 135 -12.59 -18.20 -6.92
CA ALA A 135 -11.57 -18.44 -7.93
C ALA A 135 -11.90 -19.67 -8.77
#